data_b6a8996a63e20761e93d6a21b0edd7ce
#
_entry.id   b6a8996a63e20761e93d6a21b0edd7ce
#
_cell.length_a   1.000
_cell.length_b   1.000
_cell.length_c   1.000
_cell.angle_alpha   90.00
_cell.angle_beta   90.00
_cell.angle_gamma   90.00
#
_symmetry.space_group_name_H-M   'P 1'
#
loop_
_entity.id
_entity.type
_entity.pdbx_description
1 polymer ?
#
loop_
_entity_poly.entity_id
_entity_poly.type
_entity_poly.pdbx_seq_one_letter_code
_entity_poly.pdbx_strand_id
1 'polypeptide(L)'
;MASALAAAACGAFALALMGAIAPLQAQKTDVVVMTNGNRITGEVKDLSHGTLDYSTDDMGRLSIEWNHVVRLSSSQTFEVTLKSGQKLFGSLVEGAQDGTLAISGAAVNTVPVGQVVGIAPVNQKFWHRFSGSVDVGLTYAKVNGNVQLTSAGGVRYREKRFDTSLQFSTYLQNQTGSDQVTEHNVSIGAQRDLSLRWSAGVSAQWQQNDELNLALRTTLGAVAMRTLVENNREEVRIPVGLVVNQEKFYSSDSSLTSLEALLGIDVAAYRFDSPKLDLSGLANVFPSLTEPGRVRAQVELRVKYELFHDFFLGARLSDSYDSDPPESGAAKNDVTTALTIGWSFNE
;
A
#
# COMPACT_ATOMS: atom_id res chain seq x y z
N MET A 1 31.79 -16.63 12.91
CA MET A 1 32.03 -15.39 13.70
C MET A 1 31.71 -14.11 12.95
N ALA A 2 31.64 -14.08 11.63
CA ALA A 2 31.29 -12.89 10.85
C ALA A 2 29.77 -12.57 10.81
N SER A 3 28.92 -13.56 11.05
CA SER A 3 27.46 -13.42 11.05
C SER A 3 26.86 -12.74 12.30
N ALA A 4 27.58 -12.77 13.42
CA ALA A 4 27.13 -12.14 14.67
C ALA A 4 27.35 -10.62 14.71
N LEU A 5 28.27 -10.10 13.91
CA LEU A 5 28.57 -8.66 13.84
C LEU A 5 27.57 -7.88 12.97
N ALA A 6 26.94 -8.54 11.97
CA ALA A 6 25.92 -7.90 11.13
C ALA A 6 24.58 -7.67 11.85
N ALA A 7 24.22 -8.58 12.75
CA ALA A 7 22.99 -8.43 13.54
C ALA A 7 23.09 -7.31 14.62
N ALA A 8 24.29 -7.06 15.14
CA ALA A 8 24.53 -6.02 16.12
C ALA A 8 24.54 -4.60 15.51
N ALA A 9 24.92 -4.46 14.25
CA ALA A 9 24.96 -3.17 13.57
C ALA A 9 23.55 -2.63 13.20
N CYS A 10 22.57 -3.49 12.90
CA CYS A 10 21.19 -3.08 12.65
C CYS A 10 20.46 -2.63 13.92
N GLY A 11 20.75 -3.23 15.09
CA GLY A 11 20.13 -2.86 16.36
C GLY A 11 20.57 -1.49 16.91
N ALA A 12 21.79 -1.06 16.61
CA ALA A 12 22.33 0.20 17.12
C ALA A 12 21.84 1.45 16.33
N PHE A 13 21.44 1.28 15.08
CA PHE A 13 20.96 2.38 14.25
C PHE A 13 19.51 2.81 14.57
N ALA A 14 18.69 1.89 15.12
CA ALA A 14 17.30 2.19 15.48
C ALA A 14 17.18 3.01 16.78
N LEU A 15 18.16 2.98 17.68
CA LEU A 15 18.10 3.70 18.96
C LEU A 15 18.63 5.16 18.91
N ALA A 16 19.32 5.56 17.87
CA ALA A 16 19.95 6.89 17.80
C ALA A 16 19.04 8.01 17.27
N LEU A 17 17.81 7.71 16.82
CA LEU A 17 16.87 8.68 16.21
C LEU A 17 15.82 9.25 17.19
N MET A 18 15.87 8.95 18.49
CA MET A 18 14.92 9.46 19.48
C MET A 18 15.40 10.71 20.24
N GLY A 19 16.08 11.62 19.57
CA GLY A 19 16.32 12.98 20.08
C GLY A 19 15.14 13.89 19.73
N ALA A 20 14.12 13.96 20.57
CA ALA A 20 12.92 14.77 20.36
C ALA A 20 13.24 16.25 20.42
N ILE A 21 13.31 16.91 19.27
CA ILE A 21 13.02 18.36 19.16
C ILE A 21 11.49 18.42 19.04
N ALA A 22 10.80 18.79 20.11
CA ALA A 22 9.36 19.07 20.05
C ALA A 22 9.16 20.28 19.10
N PRO A 23 8.52 20.13 17.94
CA PRO A 23 8.20 21.28 17.10
C PRO A 23 7.13 22.11 17.82
N LEU A 24 7.28 23.44 17.81
CA LEU A 24 6.16 24.33 18.11
C LEU A 24 5.01 23.94 17.17
N GLN A 25 4.02 23.23 17.68
CA GLN A 25 2.83 22.88 16.90
C GLN A 25 2.04 24.16 16.65
N ALA A 26 1.94 24.55 15.38
CA ALA A 26 0.98 25.57 14.99
C ALA A 26 -0.43 25.07 15.37
N GLN A 27 -1.22 25.95 15.98
CA GLN A 27 -2.59 25.63 16.38
C GLN A 27 -3.38 25.14 15.16
N LYS A 28 -4.04 24.00 15.31
CA LYS A 28 -4.87 23.41 14.27
C LYS A 28 -6.17 24.21 14.15
N THR A 29 -6.48 24.68 12.95
CA THR A 29 -7.58 25.63 12.70
C THR A 29 -8.61 25.14 11.69
N ASP A 30 -8.41 23.95 11.11
CA ASP A 30 -9.36 23.38 10.18
C ASP A 30 -10.62 22.96 10.93
N VAL A 31 -11.77 23.02 10.26
CA VAL A 31 -13.05 22.69 10.90
C VAL A 31 -13.81 21.70 10.04
N VAL A 32 -14.22 20.59 10.64
CA VAL A 32 -15.14 19.62 10.06
C VAL A 32 -16.50 19.72 10.78
N VAL A 33 -17.59 19.73 10.00
CA VAL A 33 -18.96 19.67 10.50
C VAL A 33 -19.60 18.39 10.01
N MET A 34 -20.22 17.66 10.93
CA MET A 34 -20.81 16.35 10.69
C MET A 34 -22.33 16.43 10.52
N THR A 35 -22.93 15.39 9.95
CA THR A 35 -24.40 15.27 9.72
C THR A 35 -25.23 15.41 11.00
N ASN A 36 -24.68 15.05 12.16
CA ASN A 36 -25.34 15.19 13.47
C ASN A 36 -25.17 16.58 14.08
N GLY A 37 -24.57 17.54 13.35
CA GLY A 37 -24.28 18.89 13.82
C GLY A 37 -23.02 19.05 14.65
N ASN A 38 -22.28 17.99 14.95
CA ASN A 38 -21.02 18.08 15.66
C ASN A 38 -20.00 18.85 14.83
N ARG A 39 -19.25 19.74 15.50
CA ARG A 39 -18.19 20.55 14.92
C ARG A 39 -16.87 20.22 15.63
N ILE A 40 -15.87 19.81 14.87
CA ILE A 40 -14.57 19.42 15.38
C ILE A 40 -13.50 20.33 14.76
N THR A 41 -12.66 20.92 15.61
CA THR A 41 -11.51 21.72 15.18
C THR A 41 -10.25 20.85 15.20
N GLY A 42 -9.42 20.97 14.17
CA GLY A 42 -8.24 20.15 14.02
C GLY A 42 -7.45 20.50 12.77
N GLU A 43 -6.87 19.50 12.16
CA GLU A 43 -6.08 19.60 10.93
C GLU A 43 -6.43 18.43 9.98
N VAL A 44 -6.79 18.75 8.75
CA VAL A 44 -7.00 17.77 7.67
C VAL A 44 -5.67 17.16 7.28
N LYS A 45 -5.56 15.85 7.36
CA LYS A 45 -4.35 15.10 6.95
C LYS A 45 -4.51 14.52 5.56
N ASP A 46 -5.55 13.73 5.33
CA ASP A 46 -5.82 13.06 4.07
C ASP A 46 -7.31 12.66 4.01
N LEU A 47 -7.85 12.53 2.82
CA LEU A 47 -9.07 11.79 2.54
C LEU A 47 -8.73 10.72 1.53
N SER A 48 -8.92 9.49 1.91
CA SER A 48 -8.74 8.33 1.04
C SER A 48 -9.71 7.23 1.43
N HIS A 49 -10.15 6.45 0.45
CA HIS A 49 -11.03 5.31 0.68
C HIS A 49 -12.28 5.62 1.54
N GLY A 50 -12.79 6.87 1.44
CA GLY A 50 -13.97 7.32 2.18
C GLY A 50 -13.75 7.64 3.65
N THR A 51 -12.50 7.66 4.11
CA THR A 51 -12.13 8.04 5.46
C THR A 51 -11.31 9.33 5.44
N LEU A 52 -11.78 10.33 6.18
CA LEU A 52 -11.04 11.56 6.43
C LEU A 52 -10.14 11.35 7.65
N ASP A 53 -8.83 11.35 7.42
CA ASP A 53 -7.83 11.38 8.47
C ASP A 53 -7.72 12.82 9.01
N TYR A 54 -8.01 12.98 10.28
CA TYR A 54 -8.15 14.28 10.92
C TYR A 54 -7.44 14.32 12.26
N SER A 55 -6.56 15.27 12.48
CA SER A 55 -5.78 15.37 13.71
C SER A 55 -6.26 16.53 14.58
N THR A 56 -6.64 16.25 15.82
CA THR A 56 -7.03 17.24 16.83
C THR A 56 -5.93 17.44 17.88
N ASP A 57 -6.03 18.51 18.65
CA ASP A 57 -5.08 18.74 19.74
C ASP A 57 -5.43 17.92 21.00
N ASP A 58 -6.73 17.74 21.26
CA ASP A 58 -7.20 17.10 22.49
C ASP A 58 -7.48 15.59 22.33
N MET A 59 -7.97 15.17 21.14
CA MET A 59 -8.39 13.78 20.89
C MET A 59 -7.36 12.99 20.05
N GLY A 60 -6.25 13.64 19.62
CA GLY A 60 -5.27 13.02 18.75
C GLY A 60 -5.78 12.84 17.32
N ARG A 61 -5.47 11.70 16.70
CA ARG A 61 -5.85 11.38 15.31
C ARG A 61 -7.21 10.70 15.29
N LEU A 62 -8.10 11.17 14.40
CA LEU A 62 -9.45 10.69 14.22
C LEU A 62 -9.63 10.20 12.79
N SER A 63 -10.29 9.07 12.62
CA SER A 63 -10.77 8.55 11.34
C SER A 63 -12.27 8.89 11.23
N ILE A 64 -12.62 9.85 10.37
CA ILE A 64 -13.99 10.33 10.19
C ILE A 64 -14.53 9.77 8.88
N GLU A 65 -15.66 9.06 8.95
CA GLU A 65 -16.33 8.57 7.73
C GLU A 65 -16.82 9.74 6.89
N TRP A 66 -16.39 9.79 5.63
CA TRP A 66 -16.65 10.92 4.74
C TRP A 66 -18.13 11.14 4.44
N ASN A 67 -18.95 10.11 4.46
CA ASN A 67 -20.40 10.20 4.29
C ASN A 67 -21.10 10.94 5.44
N HIS A 68 -20.45 11.09 6.60
CA HIS A 68 -20.96 11.84 7.74
C HIS A 68 -20.49 13.30 7.75
N VAL A 69 -19.67 13.71 6.78
CA VAL A 69 -19.18 15.08 6.68
C VAL A 69 -20.14 15.91 5.82
N VAL A 70 -20.61 17.04 6.36
CA VAL A 70 -21.45 17.99 5.62
C VAL A 70 -20.70 19.24 5.21
N ARG A 71 -19.69 19.68 5.98
CA ARG A 71 -18.82 20.81 5.66
C ARG A 71 -17.41 20.55 6.11
N LEU A 72 -16.47 21.07 5.36
CA LEU A 72 -15.04 21.04 5.70
C LEU A 72 -14.41 22.36 5.30
N SER A 73 -13.67 22.99 6.19
CA SER A 73 -12.93 24.23 5.91
C SER A 73 -11.50 24.13 6.40
N SER A 74 -10.58 24.64 5.59
CA SER A 74 -9.15 24.71 5.89
C SER A 74 -8.50 25.83 5.09
N SER A 75 -7.58 26.55 5.69
CA SER A 75 -6.78 27.57 5.02
C SER A 75 -5.59 26.98 4.25
N GLN A 76 -5.29 25.70 4.45
CA GLN A 76 -4.23 25.00 3.73
C GLN A 76 -4.66 24.73 2.27
N THR A 77 -3.68 24.54 1.40
CA THR A 77 -3.93 24.19 0.00
C THR A 77 -3.94 22.68 -0.18
N PHE A 78 -5.01 22.15 -0.79
CA PHE A 78 -5.20 20.74 -1.07
C PHE A 78 -5.33 20.47 -2.57
N GLU A 79 -4.94 19.27 -2.96
CA GLU A 79 -5.43 18.59 -4.15
C GLU A 79 -6.70 17.83 -3.77
N VAL A 80 -7.81 18.18 -4.41
CA VAL A 80 -9.12 17.53 -4.22
C VAL A 80 -9.41 16.71 -5.46
N THR A 81 -9.55 15.40 -5.31
CA THR A 81 -9.86 14.45 -6.38
C THR A 81 -11.36 14.14 -6.37
N LEU A 82 -11.99 14.26 -7.54
CA LEU A 82 -13.40 13.95 -7.74
C LEU A 82 -13.58 12.54 -8.32
N LYS A 83 -14.77 11.94 -8.16
CA LYS A 83 -15.16 10.67 -8.80
C LYS A 83 -14.94 10.63 -10.32
N SER A 84 -14.97 11.78 -10.98
CA SER A 84 -14.66 11.91 -12.39
C SER A 84 -13.16 11.72 -12.71
N GLY A 85 -12.29 11.68 -11.69
CA GLY A 85 -10.83 11.75 -11.81
C GLY A 85 -10.32 13.18 -11.96
N GLN A 86 -11.20 14.20 -11.98
CA GLN A 86 -10.78 15.61 -12.02
C GLN A 86 -10.11 15.99 -10.71
N LYS A 87 -9.00 16.71 -10.82
CA LYS A 87 -8.23 17.23 -9.67
C LYS A 87 -8.37 18.75 -9.60
N LEU A 88 -8.81 19.25 -8.46
CA LEU A 88 -8.95 20.68 -8.15
C LEU A 88 -7.92 21.05 -7.08
N PHE A 89 -7.35 22.23 -7.21
CA PHE A 89 -6.32 22.72 -6.28
C PHE A 89 -6.77 24.01 -5.63
N GLY A 90 -6.73 24.07 -4.31
CA GLY A 90 -7.12 25.26 -3.55
C GLY A 90 -7.28 25.01 -2.08
N SER A 91 -7.61 26.07 -1.32
CA SER A 91 -8.03 25.95 0.06
C SER A 91 -9.51 25.54 0.14
N LEU A 92 -9.88 24.90 1.25
CA LEU A 92 -11.24 24.48 1.48
C LEU A 92 -11.99 25.57 2.23
N VAL A 93 -12.94 26.20 1.55
CA VAL A 93 -13.77 27.23 2.18
C VAL A 93 -15.16 26.67 2.45
N GLU A 94 -15.80 27.16 3.48
CA GLU A 94 -17.14 26.72 3.85
C GLU A 94 -18.10 26.94 2.69
N GLY A 95 -18.74 25.86 2.22
CA GLY A 95 -19.71 25.93 1.13
C GLY A 95 -20.98 26.68 1.57
N ALA A 96 -21.63 27.32 0.63
CA ALA A 96 -22.87 28.08 0.89
C ALA A 96 -24.03 27.20 1.36
N GLN A 97 -23.98 25.90 1.07
CA GLN A 97 -25.02 24.92 1.42
C GLN A 97 -24.40 23.68 2.06
N ASP A 98 -25.13 23.04 2.97
CA ASP A 98 -24.74 21.75 3.53
C ASP A 98 -24.60 20.70 2.44
N GLY A 99 -23.63 19.82 2.61
CA GLY A 99 -23.29 18.80 1.61
C GLY A 99 -22.50 19.29 0.41
N THR A 100 -22.01 20.55 0.44
CA THR A 100 -21.14 21.11 -0.59
C THR A 100 -19.79 21.51 -0.04
N LEU A 101 -18.73 21.32 -0.83
CA LEU A 101 -17.38 21.75 -0.57
C LEU A 101 -16.98 22.81 -1.60
N ALA A 102 -16.57 23.98 -1.13
CA ALA A 102 -16.04 25.02 -2.01
C ALA A 102 -14.50 25.01 -1.96
N ILE A 103 -13.87 24.92 -3.14
CA ILE A 103 -12.43 24.86 -3.31
C ILE A 103 -12.01 26.19 -3.92
N SER A 104 -11.28 26.99 -3.13
CA SER A 104 -10.80 28.33 -3.52
C SER A 104 -9.37 28.22 -4.06
N GLY A 105 -9.24 28.26 -5.37
CA GLY A 105 -7.98 28.22 -6.11
C GLY A 105 -7.90 29.38 -7.12
N ALA A 106 -7.56 29.08 -8.38
CA ALA A 106 -7.61 30.07 -9.47
C ALA A 106 -9.06 30.56 -9.73
N ALA A 107 -10.05 29.72 -9.45
CA ALA A 107 -11.46 30.04 -9.38
C ALA A 107 -12.08 29.27 -8.20
N VAL A 108 -13.20 29.75 -7.69
CA VAL A 108 -13.96 29.01 -6.66
C VAL A 108 -14.80 27.95 -7.36
N ASN A 109 -14.53 26.70 -7.04
CA ASN A 109 -15.30 25.55 -7.51
C ASN A 109 -16.10 24.98 -6.35
N THR A 110 -17.42 24.92 -6.48
CA THR A 110 -18.30 24.27 -5.50
C THR A 110 -18.72 22.92 -6.01
N VAL A 111 -18.45 21.87 -5.23
CA VAL A 111 -18.75 20.48 -5.58
C VAL A 111 -19.52 19.81 -4.46
N PRO A 112 -20.43 18.86 -4.76
CA PRO A 112 -21.04 18.03 -3.73
C PRO A 112 -19.98 17.23 -2.96
N VAL A 113 -20.09 17.16 -1.64
CA VAL A 113 -19.17 16.35 -0.78
C VAL A 113 -19.12 14.91 -1.26
N GLY A 114 -20.26 14.33 -1.67
CA GLY A 114 -20.32 12.96 -2.19
C GLY A 114 -19.61 12.73 -3.53
N GLN A 115 -19.16 13.78 -4.24
CA GLN A 115 -18.33 13.65 -5.45
C GLN A 115 -16.82 13.66 -5.15
N VAL A 116 -16.43 14.01 -3.92
CA VAL A 116 -15.03 14.05 -3.50
C VAL A 116 -14.62 12.66 -3.04
N VAL A 117 -13.53 12.14 -3.59
CA VAL A 117 -12.98 10.82 -3.28
C VAL A 117 -11.57 10.89 -2.69
N GLY A 118 -10.92 12.05 -2.81
CA GLY A 118 -9.59 12.25 -2.24
C GLY A 118 -9.35 13.72 -1.90
N ILE A 119 -8.66 13.97 -0.79
CA ILE A 119 -8.15 15.27 -0.37
C ILE A 119 -6.73 15.04 0.11
N ALA A 120 -5.75 15.66 -0.53
CA ALA A 120 -4.34 15.55 -0.14
C ALA A 120 -3.70 16.94 -0.04
N PRO A 121 -2.98 17.26 1.03
CA PRO A 121 -2.34 18.57 1.20
C PRO A 121 -1.20 18.77 0.19
N VAL A 122 -1.18 19.95 -0.46
CA VAL A 122 -0.21 20.28 -1.54
C VAL A 122 1.11 20.84 -0.98
N ASN A 123 1.07 21.59 0.12
CA ASN A 123 2.21 22.32 0.66
C ASN A 123 2.80 21.66 1.92
N GLN A 124 2.96 20.37 1.90
CA GLN A 124 3.67 19.71 2.97
C GLN A 124 5.18 19.98 2.87
N LYS A 125 5.83 20.20 4.01
CA LYS A 125 7.30 20.18 4.08
C LYS A 125 7.81 18.85 3.52
N PHE A 126 8.97 18.84 2.89
CA PHE A 126 9.56 17.66 2.24
C PHE A 126 9.41 16.37 3.08
N TRP A 127 9.70 16.43 4.37
CA TRP A 127 9.63 15.28 5.27
C TRP A 127 8.21 14.76 5.55
N HIS A 128 7.18 15.60 5.44
CA HIS A 128 5.78 15.19 5.61
C HIS A 128 5.18 14.46 4.39
N ARG A 129 5.94 14.41 3.29
CA ARG A 129 5.55 13.66 2.09
C ARG A 129 5.95 12.20 2.16
N PHE A 130 6.72 11.82 3.19
CA PHE A 130 7.10 10.45 3.46
C PHE A 130 6.11 9.83 4.45
N SER A 131 5.67 8.63 4.15
CA SER A 131 4.96 7.75 5.06
C SER A 131 5.62 6.38 5.00
N GLY A 132 5.50 5.60 6.06
CA GLY A 132 6.08 4.26 6.05
C GLY A 132 5.90 3.55 7.37
N SER A 133 6.20 2.26 7.34
CA SER A 133 6.21 1.39 8.51
C SER A 133 7.38 0.41 8.44
N VAL A 134 7.76 -0.08 9.58
CA VAL A 134 8.71 -1.19 9.72
C VAL A 134 8.14 -2.15 10.77
N ASP A 135 8.02 -3.40 10.38
CA ASP A 135 7.49 -4.46 11.22
C ASP A 135 8.55 -5.54 11.43
N VAL A 136 8.65 -6.07 12.64
CA VAL A 136 9.55 -7.16 13.00
C VAL A 136 8.77 -8.18 13.79
N GLY A 137 8.85 -9.45 13.40
CA GLY A 137 8.23 -10.58 14.07
C GLY A 137 9.25 -11.64 14.44
N LEU A 138 9.15 -12.23 15.63
CA LEU A 138 9.95 -13.35 16.07
C LEU A 138 9.03 -14.46 16.57
N THR A 139 9.18 -15.65 16.00
CA THR A 139 8.51 -16.87 16.46
C THR A 139 9.54 -17.87 16.93
N TYR A 140 9.30 -18.47 18.10
CA TYR A 140 10.14 -19.53 18.65
C TYR A 140 9.30 -20.75 19.03
N ALA A 141 9.63 -21.90 18.47
CA ALA A 141 9.00 -23.18 18.80
C ALA A 141 10.02 -24.14 19.41
N LYS A 142 9.93 -24.36 20.73
CA LYS A 142 10.90 -25.14 21.50
C LYS A 142 10.99 -26.62 21.08
N VAL A 143 9.87 -27.21 20.61
CA VAL A 143 9.78 -28.68 20.37
C VAL A 143 10.74 -29.12 19.27
N ASN A 144 10.89 -28.29 18.21
CA ASN A 144 11.75 -28.56 17.06
C ASN A 144 12.92 -27.56 16.93
N GLY A 145 13.13 -26.72 17.96
CA GLY A 145 14.16 -25.68 17.93
C GLY A 145 13.99 -24.66 16.80
N ASN A 146 12.77 -24.48 16.29
CA ASN A 146 12.51 -23.56 15.19
C ASN A 146 12.52 -22.11 15.68
N VAL A 147 13.39 -21.32 15.06
CA VAL A 147 13.43 -19.84 15.21
C VAL A 147 13.09 -19.24 13.87
N GLN A 148 12.08 -18.41 13.84
CA GLN A 148 11.63 -17.70 12.66
C GLN A 148 11.68 -16.20 12.93
N LEU A 149 12.41 -15.46 12.10
CA LEU A 149 12.48 -14.01 12.12
C LEU A 149 11.85 -13.47 10.84
N THR A 150 10.88 -12.59 10.99
CA THR A 150 10.29 -11.84 9.89
C THR A 150 10.56 -10.36 10.10
N SER A 151 10.91 -9.66 9.03
CA SER A 151 11.03 -8.21 9.00
C SER A 151 10.43 -7.71 7.70
N ALA A 152 9.56 -6.73 7.80
CA ALA A 152 9.00 -6.07 6.62
C ALA A 152 8.93 -4.56 6.86
N GLY A 153 8.88 -3.81 5.79
CA GLY A 153 8.71 -2.38 5.89
C GLY A 153 8.61 -1.73 4.53
N GLY A 154 8.24 -0.46 4.55
CA GLY A 154 8.14 0.32 3.34
C GLY A 154 8.17 1.79 3.62
N VAL A 155 8.61 2.53 2.63
CA VAL A 155 8.59 3.99 2.61
C VAL A 155 7.92 4.42 1.31
N ARG A 156 6.98 5.33 1.43
CA ARG A 156 6.27 5.96 0.33
C ARG A 156 6.53 7.45 0.35
N TYR A 157 6.89 8.00 -0.81
CA TYR A 157 6.98 9.42 -1.05
C TYR A 157 5.91 9.84 -2.04
N ARG A 158 5.07 10.81 -1.66
CA ARG A 158 3.98 11.30 -2.51
C ARG A 158 4.13 12.79 -2.78
N GLU A 159 4.10 13.15 -4.06
CA GLU A 159 4.12 14.53 -4.51
C GLU A 159 3.16 14.75 -5.68
N LYS A 160 2.13 15.59 -5.50
CA LYS A 160 1.13 15.98 -6.52
C LYS A 160 0.67 14.80 -7.40
N ARG A 161 1.38 14.57 -8.52
CA ARG A 161 1.08 13.53 -9.50
C ARG A 161 2.08 12.38 -9.48
N PHE A 162 2.99 12.38 -8.52
CA PHE A 162 4.08 11.42 -8.45
C PHE A 162 4.02 10.65 -7.14
N ASP A 163 4.10 9.35 -7.23
CA ASP A 163 4.14 8.44 -6.10
C ASP A 163 5.33 7.51 -6.28
N THR A 164 6.17 7.41 -5.26
CA THR A 164 7.32 6.50 -5.26
C THR A 164 7.28 5.66 -4.00
N SER A 165 7.49 4.38 -4.12
CA SER A 165 7.51 3.46 -2.99
C SER A 165 8.76 2.60 -3.00
N LEU A 166 9.29 2.35 -1.81
CA LEU A 166 10.29 1.34 -1.53
C LEU A 166 9.69 0.37 -0.53
N GLN A 167 9.76 -0.92 -0.80
CA GLN A 167 9.29 -1.96 0.09
C GLN A 167 10.38 -3.01 0.25
N PHE A 168 10.46 -3.61 1.42
CA PHE A 168 11.32 -4.75 1.68
C PHE A 168 10.63 -5.75 2.59
N SER A 169 10.97 -7.01 2.43
CA SER A 169 10.61 -8.07 3.36
C SER A 169 11.74 -9.09 3.45
N THR A 170 11.91 -9.65 4.63
CA THR A 170 12.88 -10.68 4.93
C THR A 170 12.22 -11.74 5.79
N TYR A 171 12.42 -12.99 5.44
CA TYR A 171 12.04 -14.15 6.21
C TYR A 171 13.27 -15.02 6.42
N LEU A 172 13.54 -15.37 7.68
CA LEU A 172 14.63 -16.25 8.07
C LEU A 172 14.04 -17.34 8.96
N GLN A 173 14.26 -18.58 8.60
CA GLN A 173 13.88 -19.73 9.42
C GLN A 173 15.10 -20.60 9.67
N ASN A 174 15.31 -20.92 10.94
CA ASN A 174 16.33 -21.86 11.37
C ASN A 174 15.67 -22.92 12.23
N GLN A 175 15.83 -24.18 11.86
CA GLN A 175 15.31 -25.33 12.58
C GLN A 175 16.43 -26.31 12.86
N THR A 176 16.46 -26.89 14.06
CA THR A 176 17.47 -27.88 14.44
C THR A 176 17.42 -29.09 13.51
N GLY A 177 18.51 -29.38 12.83
CA GLY A 177 18.64 -30.51 11.90
C GLY A 177 18.18 -30.27 10.47
N SER A 178 17.87 -29.04 10.13
CA SER A 178 17.54 -28.60 8.76
C SER A 178 18.43 -27.43 8.35
N ASP A 179 18.60 -27.24 7.05
CA ASP A 179 19.26 -26.05 6.53
C ASP A 179 18.44 -24.79 6.83
N GLN A 180 19.12 -23.66 6.97
CA GLN A 180 18.49 -22.38 7.13
C GLN A 180 17.75 -22.01 5.85
N VAL A 181 16.51 -21.59 5.98
CA VAL A 181 15.71 -21.05 4.88
C VAL A 181 15.70 -19.52 4.95
N THR A 182 16.00 -18.90 3.84
CA THR A 182 16.05 -17.44 3.71
C THR A 182 15.22 -16.99 2.53
N GLU A 183 14.40 -15.96 2.76
CA GLU A 183 13.72 -15.24 1.70
C GLU A 183 13.95 -13.73 1.88
N HIS A 184 14.36 -13.07 0.81
CA HIS A 184 14.52 -11.62 0.75
C HIS A 184 13.76 -11.07 -0.45
N ASN A 185 13.03 -9.99 -0.24
CA ASN A 185 12.34 -9.27 -1.29
C ASN A 185 12.53 -7.77 -1.09
N VAL A 186 12.98 -7.08 -2.14
CA VAL A 186 13.10 -5.63 -2.17
C VAL A 186 12.46 -5.14 -3.46
N SER A 187 11.58 -4.15 -3.36
CA SER A 187 10.97 -3.53 -4.53
C SER A 187 11.00 -2.01 -4.44
N ILE A 188 11.21 -1.37 -5.56
CA ILE A 188 11.07 0.06 -5.76
C ILE A 188 10.12 0.31 -6.91
N GLY A 189 9.19 1.23 -6.72
CA GLY A 189 8.22 1.62 -7.74
C GLY A 189 8.08 3.13 -7.82
N ALA A 190 7.82 3.61 -9.02
CA ALA A 190 7.47 5.00 -9.28
C ALA A 190 6.27 5.05 -10.22
N GLN A 191 5.26 5.82 -9.86
CA GLN A 191 4.03 5.99 -10.60
C GLN A 191 3.75 7.47 -10.81
N ARG A 192 3.20 7.82 -11.96
CA ARG A 192 2.76 9.16 -12.29
C ARG A 192 1.34 9.15 -12.84
N ASP A 193 0.51 10.05 -12.30
CA ASP A 193 -0.80 10.34 -12.87
C ASP A 193 -0.63 11.14 -14.16
N LEU A 194 -1.11 10.60 -15.28
CA LEU A 194 -0.98 11.19 -16.61
C LEU A 194 -2.16 12.08 -16.95
N SER A 195 -3.36 11.59 -16.72
CA SER A 195 -4.63 12.29 -16.98
C SER A 195 -5.72 11.72 -16.10
N LEU A 196 -6.96 12.21 -16.31
CA LEU A 196 -8.15 11.65 -15.65
C LEU A 196 -8.15 10.13 -15.80
N ARG A 197 -8.03 9.41 -14.68
CA ARG A 197 -8.12 7.95 -14.60
C ARG A 197 -7.01 7.14 -15.31
N TRP A 198 -5.93 7.79 -15.76
CA TRP A 198 -4.78 7.11 -16.30
C TRP A 198 -3.53 7.42 -15.48
N SER A 199 -2.80 6.40 -15.13
CA SER A 199 -1.47 6.50 -14.56
C SER A 199 -0.50 5.57 -15.28
N ALA A 200 0.78 5.85 -15.19
CA ALA A 200 1.84 4.96 -15.65
C ALA A 200 2.92 4.85 -14.59
N GLY A 201 3.52 3.69 -14.49
CA GLY A 201 4.53 3.39 -13.51
C GLY A 201 5.60 2.46 -14.03
N VAL A 202 6.72 2.46 -13.33
CA VAL A 202 7.82 1.52 -13.49
C VAL A 202 8.16 0.92 -12.12
N SER A 203 8.62 -0.32 -12.12
CA SER A 203 9.05 -0.99 -10.91
C SER A 203 10.29 -1.83 -11.16
N ALA A 204 11.09 -1.98 -10.12
CA ALA A 204 12.16 -2.95 -10.06
C ALA A 204 11.99 -3.76 -8.77
N GLN A 205 12.19 -5.06 -8.85
CA GLN A 205 12.11 -5.97 -7.73
C GLN A 205 13.29 -6.92 -7.75
N TRP A 206 13.83 -7.22 -6.60
CA TRP A 206 14.87 -8.21 -6.36
C TRP A 206 14.36 -9.20 -5.33
N GLN A 207 14.40 -10.46 -5.68
CA GLN A 207 13.94 -11.55 -4.84
C GLN A 207 15.01 -12.64 -4.77
N GLN A 208 15.23 -13.14 -3.56
CA GLN A 208 15.94 -14.37 -3.27
C GLN A 208 15.00 -15.29 -2.49
N ASN A 209 15.00 -16.59 -2.77
CA ASN A 209 14.18 -17.55 -2.04
C ASN A 209 14.85 -18.94 -2.10
N ASP A 210 15.30 -19.42 -0.94
CA ASP A 210 15.99 -20.69 -0.84
C ASP A 210 15.05 -21.89 -1.09
N GLU A 211 13.77 -21.78 -0.71
CA GLU A 211 12.77 -22.85 -0.94
C GLU A 211 12.49 -23.07 -2.43
N LEU A 212 12.56 -21.98 -3.21
CA LEU A 212 12.42 -22.04 -4.67
C LEU A 212 13.73 -22.30 -5.39
N ASN A 213 14.82 -22.60 -4.66
CA ASN A 213 16.19 -22.73 -5.22
C ASN A 213 16.61 -21.48 -6.01
N LEU A 214 16.01 -20.33 -5.70
CA LEU A 214 16.17 -19.07 -6.41
C LEU A 214 17.25 -18.21 -5.77
N ALA A 215 18.43 -18.17 -6.39
CA ALA A 215 19.54 -17.34 -5.90
C ALA A 215 19.27 -15.84 -6.09
N LEU A 216 18.68 -15.45 -7.22
CA LEU A 216 18.28 -14.07 -7.48
C LEU A 216 17.28 -14.02 -8.63
N ARG A 217 16.16 -13.34 -8.43
CA ARG A 217 15.27 -12.87 -9.49
C ARG A 217 15.28 -11.37 -9.52
N THR A 218 15.60 -10.80 -10.66
CA THR A 218 15.44 -9.37 -10.92
C THR A 218 14.27 -9.19 -11.87
N THR A 219 13.25 -8.45 -11.43
CA THR A 219 12.04 -8.14 -12.20
C THR A 219 12.00 -6.66 -12.49
N LEU A 220 11.89 -6.28 -13.75
CA LEU A 220 11.68 -4.90 -14.19
C LEU A 220 10.32 -4.81 -14.87
N GLY A 221 9.48 -3.90 -14.43
CA GLY A 221 8.13 -3.72 -14.96
C GLY A 221 7.87 -2.29 -15.42
N ALA A 222 7.10 -2.15 -16.49
CA ALA A 222 6.50 -0.89 -16.92
C ALA A 222 5.00 -1.12 -17.15
N VAL A 223 4.16 -0.33 -16.49
CA VAL A 223 2.72 -0.54 -16.41
C VAL A 223 1.98 0.76 -16.70
N ALA A 224 0.99 0.70 -17.57
CA ALA A 224 -0.07 1.71 -17.68
C ALA A 224 -1.30 1.17 -16.92
N MET A 225 -1.93 2.02 -16.15
CA MET A 225 -3.07 1.65 -15.31
C MET A 225 -4.24 2.57 -15.60
N ARG A 226 -5.41 2.00 -15.80
CA ARG A 226 -6.66 2.73 -15.95
C ARG A 226 -7.58 2.46 -14.78
N THR A 227 -7.96 3.52 -14.07
CA THR A 227 -9.01 3.46 -13.06
C THR A 227 -10.36 3.50 -13.75
N LEU A 228 -11.14 2.41 -13.63
CA LEU A 228 -12.48 2.31 -14.19
C LEU A 228 -13.52 2.89 -13.25
N VAL A 229 -13.44 2.50 -11.99
CA VAL A 229 -14.30 2.95 -10.91
C VAL A 229 -13.43 3.50 -9.79
N GLU A 230 -13.81 4.66 -9.27
CA GLU A 230 -13.21 5.26 -8.08
C GLU A 230 -14.29 6.02 -7.34
N ASN A 231 -14.63 5.53 -6.16
CA ASN A 231 -15.56 6.20 -5.27
C ASN A 231 -15.17 5.88 -3.81
N ASN A 232 -15.91 6.41 -2.86
CA ASN A 232 -15.58 6.23 -1.44
C ASN A 232 -15.77 4.81 -0.90
N ARG A 233 -16.30 3.88 -1.70
CA ARG A 233 -16.58 2.51 -1.28
C ARG A 233 -15.91 1.45 -2.14
N GLU A 234 -15.50 1.80 -3.34
CA GLU A 234 -14.91 0.85 -4.28
C GLU A 234 -13.94 1.51 -5.25
N GLU A 235 -12.93 0.76 -5.61
CA GLU A 235 -11.97 1.11 -6.63
C GLU A 235 -11.75 -0.10 -7.55
N VAL A 236 -11.76 0.12 -8.87
CA VAL A 236 -11.45 -0.90 -9.87
C VAL A 236 -10.44 -0.33 -10.86
N ARG A 237 -9.31 -1.02 -10.99
CA ARG A 237 -8.20 -0.63 -11.88
C ARG A 237 -7.84 -1.76 -12.82
N ILE A 238 -7.41 -1.42 -14.01
CA ILE A 238 -6.91 -2.34 -15.03
C ILE A 238 -5.45 -2.01 -15.32
N PRO A 239 -4.48 -2.74 -14.77
CA PRO A 239 -3.08 -2.65 -15.16
C PRO A 239 -2.84 -3.40 -16.48
N VAL A 240 -2.04 -2.78 -17.36
CA VAL A 240 -1.49 -3.41 -18.56
C VAL A 240 -0.02 -3.01 -18.69
N GLY A 241 0.85 -3.92 -19.08
CA GLY A 241 2.27 -3.60 -19.09
C GLY A 241 3.15 -4.67 -19.69
N LEU A 242 4.45 -4.45 -19.49
CA LEU A 242 5.51 -5.37 -19.86
C LEU A 242 6.39 -5.61 -18.63
N VAL A 243 6.83 -6.85 -18.47
CA VAL A 243 7.69 -7.29 -17.38
C VAL A 243 8.86 -8.09 -17.97
N VAL A 244 10.06 -7.74 -17.55
CA VAL A 244 11.29 -8.52 -17.84
C VAL A 244 11.73 -9.16 -16.54
N ASN A 245 11.89 -10.47 -16.57
CA ASN A 245 12.45 -11.24 -15.47
C ASN A 245 13.81 -11.78 -15.87
N GLN A 246 14.77 -11.68 -14.96
CA GLN A 246 16.04 -12.39 -15.02
C GLN A 246 16.16 -13.25 -13.77
N GLU A 247 16.27 -14.56 -13.95
CA GLU A 247 16.27 -15.56 -12.89
C GLU A 247 17.60 -16.29 -12.89
N LYS A 248 18.21 -16.43 -11.72
CA LYS A 248 19.37 -17.24 -11.46
C LYS A 248 19.05 -18.22 -10.33
N PHE A 249 19.25 -19.49 -10.57
CA PHE A 249 19.03 -20.57 -9.60
C PHE A 249 20.34 -21.02 -8.98
N TYR A 250 20.30 -21.54 -7.75
CA TYR A 250 21.50 -22.11 -7.10
C TYR A 250 22.00 -23.37 -7.81
N SER A 251 21.08 -24.11 -8.47
CA SER A 251 21.38 -25.33 -9.22
C SER A 251 22.00 -25.07 -10.59
N SER A 252 22.05 -23.83 -11.07
CA SER A 252 22.51 -23.52 -12.44
C SER A 252 23.38 -22.27 -12.48
N ASP A 253 24.46 -22.33 -13.24
CA ASP A 253 25.32 -21.17 -13.53
C ASP A 253 24.72 -20.22 -14.60
N SER A 254 23.69 -20.69 -15.34
CA SER A 254 23.04 -19.90 -16.37
C SER A 254 21.88 -19.08 -15.78
N SER A 255 21.67 -17.88 -16.30
CA SER A 255 20.50 -17.07 -16.02
C SER A 255 19.46 -17.23 -17.13
N LEU A 256 18.19 -17.32 -16.74
CA LEU A 256 17.07 -17.29 -17.64
C LEU A 256 16.53 -15.86 -17.72
N THR A 257 16.26 -15.38 -18.93
CA THR A 257 15.64 -14.07 -19.13
C THR A 257 14.34 -14.25 -19.91
N SER A 258 13.24 -13.77 -19.37
CA SER A 258 11.95 -13.78 -20.04
C SER A 258 11.36 -12.37 -20.12
N LEU A 259 10.70 -12.10 -21.24
CA LEU A 259 9.85 -10.93 -21.44
C LEU A 259 8.39 -11.40 -21.43
N GLU A 260 7.56 -10.75 -20.63
CA GLU A 260 6.15 -11.09 -20.44
C GLU A 260 5.29 -9.85 -20.64
N ALA A 261 4.11 -10.02 -21.20
CA ALA A 261 3.08 -9.01 -21.12
C ALA A 261 2.36 -9.15 -19.76
N LEU A 262 1.87 -8.04 -19.20
CA LEU A 262 1.04 -8.02 -18.01
C LEU A 262 -0.35 -7.54 -18.38
N LEU A 263 -1.37 -8.29 -18.00
CA LEU A 263 -2.77 -7.92 -18.05
C LEU A 263 -3.39 -8.25 -16.69
N GLY A 264 -4.11 -7.30 -16.10
CA GLY A 264 -4.66 -7.55 -14.79
C GLY A 264 -5.92 -6.77 -14.46
N ILE A 265 -6.43 -7.05 -13.29
CA ILE A 265 -7.50 -6.32 -12.63
C ILE A 265 -7.18 -6.22 -11.13
N ASP A 266 -7.27 -5.01 -10.60
CA ASP A 266 -7.22 -4.74 -9.17
C ASP A 266 -8.60 -4.25 -8.74
N VAL A 267 -9.10 -4.79 -7.65
CA VAL A 267 -10.38 -4.41 -7.06
C VAL A 267 -10.20 -4.14 -5.58
N ALA A 268 -10.87 -3.12 -5.08
CA ALA A 268 -10.96 -2.86 -3.65
C ALA A 268 -12.37 -2.40 -3.32
N ALA A 269 -12.90 -2.86 -2.19
CA ALA A 269 -14.20 -2.46 -1.69
C ALA A 269 -14.11 -2.24 -0.18
N TYR A 270 -14.70 -1.12 0.27
CA TYR A 270 -14.62 -0.65 1.65
C TYR A 270 -16.02 -0.46 2.21
N ARG A 271 -16.26 -0.99 3.40
CA ARG A 271 -17.48 -0.75 4.17
C ARG A 271 -17.11 -0.19 5.54
N PHE A 272 -17.49 1.04 5.80
CA PHE A 272 -17.15 1.76 7.03
C PHE A 272 -18.19 1.60 8.13
N ASP A 273 -19.45 1.31 7.77
CA ASP A 273 -20.48 1.02 8.73
C ASP A 273 -20.17 -0.28 9.49
N SER A 274 -20.50 -0.33 10.77
CA SER A 274 -20.30 -1.53 11.59
C SER A 274 -21.14 -2.71 11.07
N PRO A 275 -20.52 -3.87 10.84
CA PRO A 275 -19.09 -4.16 10.95
C PRO A 275 -18.29 -3.59 9.76
N LYS A 276 -17.12 -3.02 10.04
CA LYS A 276 -16.21 -2.58 8.98
C LYS A 276 -15.67 -3.79 8.22
N LEU A 277 -15.64 -3.65 6.92
CA LEU A 277 -15.16 -4.71 6.01
C LEU A 277 -14.34 -4.08 4.90
N ASP A 278 -13.09 -4.56 4.78
CA ASP A 278 -12.22 -4.22 3.65
C ASP A 278 -11.99 -5.49 2.83
N LEU A 279 -12.25 -5.39 1.55
CA LEU A 279 -12.00 -6.42 0.56
C LEU A 279 -11.02 -5.87 -0.47
N SER A 280 -9.92 -6.56 -0.71
CA SER A 280 -9.04 -6.25 -1.82
C SER A 280 -8.70 -7.51 -2.60
N GLY A 281 -8.59 -7.38 -3.91
CA GLY A 281 -8.21 -8.47 -4.78
C GLY A 281 -7.43 -7.98 -5.98
N LEU A 282 -6.50 -8.79 -6.43
CA LEU A 282 -5.82 -8.62 -7.71
C LEU A 282 -5.81 -9.93 -8.46
N ALA A 283 -5.89 -9.85 -9.77
CA ALA A 283 -5.64 -10.97 -10.66
C ALA A 283 -4.81 -10.47 -11.83
N ASN A 284 -3.64 -11.06 -12.02
CA ASN A 284 -2.71 -10.72 -13.08
C ASN A 284 -2.39 -11.97 -13.89
N VAL A 285 -2.28 -11.80 -15.22
CA VAL A 285 -1.85 -12.84 -16.16
C VAL A 285 -0.63 -12.32 -16.90
N PHE A 286 0.39 -13.16 -17.03
CA PHE A 286 1.68 -12.86 -17.62
C PHE A 286 1.96 -13.82 -18.77
N PRO A 287 1.39 -13.62 -19.98
CA PRO A 287 1.78 -14.40 -21.14
C PRO A 287 3.22 -14.07 -21.54
N SER A 288 4.06 -15.08 -21.68
CA SER A 288 5.45 -14.91 -22.12
C SER A 288 5.51 -14.53 -23.59
N LEU A 289 6.34 -13.54 -23.89
CA LEU A 289 6.63 -13.10 -25.25
C LEU A 289 7.90 -13.76 -25.83
N THR A 290 8.74 -14.34 -24.95
CA THR A 290 10.01 -15.00 -25.32
C THR A 290 9.90 -16.52 -25.25
N GLU A 291 9.00 -17.05 -24.45
CA GLU A 291 8.78 -18.49 -24.29
C GLU A 291 7.36 -18.84 -24.78
N PRO A 292 7.20 -19.26 -26.04
CA PRO A 292 5.90 -19.48 -26.65
C PRO A 292 5.08 -20.53 -25.87
N GLY A 293 3.87 -20.13 -25.44
CA GLY A 293 2.96 -21.02 -24.72
C GLY A 293 3.08 -20.98 -23.19
N ARG A 294 4.11 -20.38 -22.63
CA ARG A 294 4.22 -20.15 -21.17
C ARG A 294 3.32 -19.02 -20.75
N VAL A 295 2.48 -19.29 -19.76
CA VAL A 295 1.60 -18.30 -19.13
C VAL A 295 1.73 -18.45 -17.62
N ARG A 296 2.03 -17.35 -16.95
CA ARG A 296 1.95 -17.25 -15.48
C ARG A 296 0.69 -16.49 -15.09
N ALA A 297 0.14 -16.81 -13.95
CA ALA A 297 -0.96 -16.06 -13.35
C ALA A 297 -0.75 -15.89 -11.84
N GLN A 298 -1.28 -14.81 -11.33
CA GLN A 298 -1.25 -14.51 -9.91
C GLN A 298 -2.62 -13.97 -9.50
N VAL A 299 -3.19 -14.56 -8.46
CA VAL A 299 -4.42 -14.09 -7.84
C VAL A 299 -4.17 -13.88 -6.36
N GLU A 300 -4.63 -12.78 -5.84
CA GLU A 300 -4.60 -12.50 -4.41
C GLU A 300 -5.93 -11.90 -3.99
N LEU A 301 -6.51 -12.44 -2.93
CA LEU A 301 -7.71 -11.92 -2.28
C LEU A 301 -7.40 -11.70 -0.81
N ARG A 302 -7.81 -10.55 -0.28
CA ARG A 302 -7.71 -10.21 1.13
C ARG A 302 -9.05 -9.72 1.63
N VAL A 303 -9.43 -10.19 2.78
CA VAL A 303 -10.61 -9.76 3.53
C VAL A 303 -10.18 -9.36 4.92
N LYS A 304 -10.55 -8.18 5.36
CA LYS A 304 -10.37 -7.71 6.74
C LYS A 304 -11.75 -7.38 7.29
N TYR A 305 -12.14 -8.04 8.37
CA TYR A 305 -13.43 -7.90 9.02
C TYR A 305 -13.23 -7.44 10.45
N GLU A 306 -13.72 -6.26 10.81
CA GLU A 306 -13.65 -5.75 12.17
C GLU A 306 -14.66 -6.48 13.05
N LEU A 307 -14.18 -7.14 14.09
CA LEU A 307 -15.01 -7.86 15.05
C LEU A 307 -15.56 -6.92 16.13
N PHE A 308 -14.69 -6.11 16.68
CA PHE A 308 -14.99 -5.06 17.65
C PHE A 308 -13.79 -4.12 17.74
N HIS A 309 -14.05 -2.86 17.87
CA HIS A 309 -13.14 -1.72 18.09
C HIS A 309 -11.65 -2.02 17.78
N ASP A 310 -11.23 -1.79 16.55
CA ASP A 310 -9.86 -1.99 16.05
C ASP A 310 -9.35 -3.44 16.02
N PHE A 311 -10.16 -4.42 16.51
CA PHE A 311 -9.81 -5.82 16.46
C PHE A 311 -10.43 -6.48 15.24
N PHE A 312 -9.62 -7.08 14.40
CA PHE A 312 -10.07 -7.65 13.12
C PHE A 312 -9.67 -9.12 12.93
N LEU A 313 -10.50 -9.80 12.16
CA LEU A 313 -10.21 -11.07 11.54
C LEU A 313 -9.77 -10.80 10.10
N GLY A 314 -8.59 -11.30 9.73
CA GLY A 314 -8.06 -11.25 8.38
C GLY A 314 -8.11 -12.62 7.71
N ALA A 315 -8.44 -12.63 6.42
CA ALA A 315 -8.27 -13.80 5.57
C ALA A 315 -7.53 -13.38 4.30
N ARG A 316 -6.55 -14.19 3.91
CA ARG A 316 -5.80 -14.02 2.66
C ARG A 316 -5.81 -15.33 1.89
N LEU A 317 -6.07 -15.24 0.60
CA LEU A 317 -5.87 -16.30 -0.38
C LEU A 317 -4.91 -15.78 -1.43
N SER A 318 -3.85 -16.52 -1.71
CA SER A 318 -2.96 -16.25 -2.83
C SER A 318 -2.79 -17.52 -3.66
N ASP A 319 -2.81 -17.36 -4.97
CA ASP A 319 -2.61 -18.43 -5.94
C ASP A 319 -1.59 -17.95 -6.98
N SER A 320 -0.55 -18.74 -7.19
CA SER A 320 0.51 -18.52 -8.17
C SER A 320 0.55 -19.70 -9.11
N TYR A 321 0.32 -19.44 -10.39
CA TYR A 321 0.31 -20.45 -11.45
C TYR A 321 1.40 -20.16 -12.47
N ASP A 322 2.09 -21.22 -12.92
CA ASP A 322 3.02 -21.22 -14.05
C ASP A 322 2.77 -22.45 -14.90
N SER A 323 2.37 -22.24 -16.16
CA SER A 323 2.07 -23.35 -17.08
C SER A 323 3.31 -24.20 -17.44
N ASP A 324 4.49 -23.60 -17.41
CA ASP A 324 5.76 -24.24 -17.76
C ASP A 324 6.90 -23.71 -16.87
N PRO A 325 6.95 -24.16 -15.59
CA PRO A 325 7.99 -23.71 -14.67
C PRO A 325 9.38 -24.15 -15.16
N PRO A 326 10.42 -23.31 -14.95
CA PRO A 326 11.78 -23.57 -15.48
C PRO A 326 12.43 -24.84 -14.93
N GLU A 327 12.07 -25.25 -13.71
CA GLU A 327 12.58 -26.49 -13.11
C GLU A 327 11.66 -27.68 -13.46
N SER A 328 12.24 -28.71 -14.04
CA SER A 328 11.52 -29.93 -14.35
C SER A 328 11.01 -30.61 -13.08
N GLY A 329 9.68 -30.76 -12.98
CA GLY A 329 9.04 -31.36 -11.81
C GLY A 329 8.59 -30.36 -10.75
N ALA A 330 8.82 -29.06 -10.92
CA ALA A 330 8.24 -28.02 -10.06
C ALA A 330 6.71 -28.00 -10.15
N ALA A 331 6.07 -27.69 -9.05
CA ALA A 331 4.61 -27.53 -9.00
C ALA A 331 4.19 -26.35 -9.91
N LYS A 332 3.15 -26.59 -10.73
CA LYS A 332 2.62 -25.57 -11.62
C LYS A 332 1.69 -24.57 -10.90
N ASN A 333 1.22 -24.93 -9.75
CA ASN A 333 0.28 -24.15 -8.98
C ASN A 333 0.65 -24.18 -7.49
N ASP A 334 0.62 -23.02 -6.85
CA ASP A 334 0.85 -22.87 -5.43
C ASP A 334 -0.25 -21.99 -4.82
N VAL A 335 -1.05 -22.60 -3.93
CA VAL A 335 -2.17 -21.92 -3.26
C VAL A 335 -1.86 -21.81 -1.78
N THR A 336 -1.79 -20.58 -1.31
CA THR A 336 -1.60 -20.27 0.10
C THR A 336 -2.84 -19.61 0.67
N THR A 337 -3.30 -20.09 1.82
CA THR A 337 -4.40 -19.51 2.59
C THR A 337 -3.92 -19.17 3.99
N ALA A 338 -4.17 -17.96 4.43
CA ALA A 338 -3.84 -17.51 5.77
C ALA A 338 -5.05 -16.89 6.45
N LEU A 339 -5.26 -17.23 7.72
CA LEU A 339 -6.20 -16.57 8.61
C LEU A 339 -5.38 -15.85 9.69
N THR A 340 -5.71 -14.60 9.94
CA THR A 340 -5.02 -13.77 10.91
C THR A 340 -6.01 -13.11 11.84
N ILE A 341 -5.60 -12.91 13.08
CA ILE A 341 -6.28 -12.05 14.03
C ILE A 341 -5.33 -10.90 14.28
N GLY A 342 -5.81 -9.69 14.18
CA GLY A 342 -4.97 -8.52 14.33
C GLY A 342 -5.68 -7.38 15.05
N TRP A 343 -4.87 -6.46 15.48
CA TRP A 343 -5.27 -5.20 16.06
C TRP A 343 -4.77 -4.07 15.17
N SER A 344 -5.66 -3.18 14.72
CA SER A 344 -5.28 -1.95 14.04
C SER A 344 -5.32 -0.79 15.02
N PHE A 345 -4.34 0.07 14.93
CA PHE A 345 -4.30 1.31 15.70
C PHE A 345 -3.93 2.46 14.76
N ASN A 346 -4.70 3.52 14.81
CA ASN A 346 -4.52 4.73 13.99
C ASN A 346 -4.64 4.50 12.47
N GLU A 347 -5.50 3.57 12.04
CA GLU A 347 -5.96 3.50 10.64
C GLU A 347 -7.19 4.37 10.40
#